data_f33fed784feda956d3030ff4373ba750
#
_entry.id   f33fed784feda956d3030ff4373ba750
#
_cell.length_a   1.000
_cell.length_b   1.000
_cell.length_c   1.000
_cell.angle_alpha   90.00
_cell.angle_beta   90.00
_cell.angle_gamma   90.00
#
_symmetry.space_group_name_H-M   'P 1'
#
loop_
_entity.id
_entity.type
_entity.pdbx_description
1 polymer ?
#
loop_
_entity_poly.entity_id
_entity_poly.type
_entity_poly.pdbx_seq_one_letter_code
_entity_poly.pdbx_strand_id
1 'polypeptide(L)'
;MRRSSLATSTIRKFVLAITLTGMNPIKVLFVCVHNSARSQMAEAFLNHFGNGRLAGESAGLEPGKLNPRVVQVMQEIGFDISGNQTRSVSDILDGGKQFDYVVTVCDEASAEKCPVFPGAGKRLHWGFTDPSSLTGTEEQKLQRTREIRDQIEARVRRWIAERDG
;
A
#
# COMPACT_ATOMS: atom_id res chain seq x y z
N MET A 1 11.59 -56.31 -7.19
CA MET A 1 11.91 -55.08 -7.92
C MET A 1 10.83 -54.04 -7.66
N ARG A 2 11.05 -53.16 -6.70
CA ARG A 2 10.23 -51.99 -6.48
C ARG A 2 11.13 -50.76 -6.56
N ARG A 3 11.05 -50.04 -7.68
CA ARG A 3 11.77 -48.77 -7.86
C ARG A 3 10.77 -47.65 -8.07
N SER A 4 10.65 -46.81 -7.08
CA SER A 4 10.70 -45.34 -7.11
C SER A 4 9.58 -44.61 -7.84
N SER A 5 8.51 -44.30 -7.14
CA SER A 5 7.58 -43.22 -7.48
C SER A 5 7.74 -41.94 -6.65
N LEU A 6 8.77 -41.86 -5.80
CA LEU A 6 8.97 -40.74 -4.85
C LEU A 6 9.79 -39.55 -5.41
N ALA A 7 10.54 -39.75 -6.49
CA ALA A 7 11.43 -38.71 -7.01
C ALA A 7 10.72 -37.63 -7.83
N THR A 8 9.60 -37.94 -8.47
CA THR A 8 8.89 -37.03 -9.35
C THR A 8 8.07 -35.95 -8.65
N SER A 9 7.58 -36.25 -7.43
CA SER A 9 6.76 -35.31 -6.69
C SER A 9 7.56 -34.15 -6.08
N THR A 10 8.77 -34.42 -5.63
CA THR A 10 9.66 -33.43 -4.99
C THR A 10 10.22 -32.44 -6.00
N ILE A 11 10.53 -32.89 -7.19
CA ILE A 11 11.08 -32.03 -8.26
C ILE A 11 10.00 -31.06 -8.77
N ARG A 12 8.75 -31.49 -8.89
CA ARG A 12 7.65 -30.61 -9.31
C ARG A 12 7.37 -29.46 -8.32
N LYS A 13 7.44 -29.75 -7.03
CA LYS A 13 7.26 -28.72 -5.98
C LYS A 13 8.40 -27.70 -5.97
N PHE A 14 9.63 -28.15 -6.24
CA PHE A 14 10.80 -27.30 -6.27
C PHE A 14 10.82 -26.37 -7.51
N VAL A 15 10.43 -26.88 -8.66
CA VAL A 15 10.34 -26.10 -9.91
C VAL A 15 9.23 -25.03 -9.82
N LEU A 16 8.10 -25.34 -9.17
CA LEU A 16 7.01 -24.38 -8.96
C LEU A 16 7.43 -23.24 -8.03
N ALA A 17 8.21 -23.54 -6.97
CA ALA A 17 8.73 -22.53 -6.05
C ALA A 17 9.75 -21.59 -6.75
N ILE A 18 10.57 -22.10 -7.64
CA ILE A 18 11.55 -21.30 -8.39
C ILE A 18 10.87 -20.37 -9.40
N THR A 19 9.78 -20.80 -10.03
CA THR A 19 9.04 -19.96 -10.97
C THR A 19 8.30 -18.82 -10.28
N LEU A 20 7.86 -18.99 -9.03
CA LEU A 20 7.19 -17.94 -8.26
C LEU A 20 8.17 -16.89 -7.70
N THR A 21 9.43 -17.25 -7.45
CA THR A 21 10.45 -16.32 -6.93
C THR A 21 11.14 -15.49 -8.03
N GLY A 22 10.95 -15.82 -9.31
CA GLY A 22 11.58 -15.14 -10.44
C GLY A 22 10.79 -13.97 -11.03
N MET A 23 9.56 -13.70 -10.57
CA MET A 23 8.74 -12.58 -11.06
C MET A 23 8.93 -11.35 -10.20
N ASN A 24 9.32 -10.23 -10.85
CA ASN A 24 9.37 -8.94 -10.18
C ASN A 24 7.96 -8.53 -9.74
N PRO A 25 7.77 -8.04 -8.50
CA PRO A 25 6.48 -7.57 -8.06
C PRO A 25 6.04 -6.33 -8.85
N ILE A 26 4.73 -6.18 -9.00
CA ILE A 26 4.13 -4.95 -9.51
C ILE A 26 4.33 -3.87 -8.44
N LYS A 27 4.92 -2.74 -8.81
CA LYS A 27 5.25 -1.65 -7.91
C LYS A 27 4.16 -0.59 -7.92
N VAL A 28 3.67 -0.25 -6.73
CA VAL A 28 2.60 0.72 -6.52
C VAL A 28 3.06 1.80 -5.54
N LEU A 29 2.94 3.06 -5.93
CA LEU A 29 3.17 4.20 -5.05
C LEU A 29 1.83 4.81 -4.63
N PHE A 30 1.58 4.89 -3.34
CA PHE A 30 0.46 5.63 -2.79
C PHE A 30 0.89 7.05 -2.38
N VAL A 31 0.16 8.05 -2.84
CA VAL A 31 0.47 9.45 -2.59
C VAL A 31 -0.69 10.14 -1.88
N CYS A 32 -0.39 10.81 -0.77
CA CYS A 32 -1.29 11.76 -0.13
C CYS A 32 -0.54 13.07 0.17
N VAL A 33 -1.14 13.98 0.92
CA VAL A 33 -0.50 15.27 1.20
C VAL A 33 0.69 15.12 2.15
N HIS A 34 0.49 14.51 3.32
CA HIS A 34 1.52 14.47 4.38
C HIS A 34 2.18 13.12 4.59
N ASN A 35 1.75 12.07 3.90
CA ASN A 35 2.22 10.70 4.15
C ASN A 35 2.08 10.26 5.62
N SER A 36 1.14 10.85 6.32
CA SER A 36 0.94 10.64 7.76
C SER A 36 -0.17 9.65 8.11
N ALA A 37 -1.05 9.33 7.17
CA ALA A 37 -2.25 8.54 7.41
C ALA A 37 -2.65 7.65 6.23
N ARG A 38 -3.42 8.16 5.27
CA ARG A 38 -4.08 7.40 4.19
C ARG A 38 -3.12 6.56 3.35
N SER A 39 -2.05 7.15 2.88
CA SER A 39 -1.05 6.46 2.05
C SER A 39 -0.28 5.40 2.83
N GLN A 40 -0.01 5.64 4.13
CA GLN A 40 0.63 4.66 5.01
C GLN A 40 -0.25 3.43 5.23
N MET A 41 -1.55 3.62 5.42
CA MET A 41 -2.51 2.52 5.56
C MET A 41 -2.62 1.71 4.26
N ALA A 42 -2.73 2.38 3.12
CA ALA A 42 -2.81 1.73 1.81
C ALA A 42 -1.55 0.90 1.51
N GLU A 43 -0.37 1.44 1.79
CA GLU A 43 0.91 0.71 1.67
C GLU A 43 0.93 -0.56 2.51
N ALA A 44 0.54 -0.45 3.79
CA ALA A 44 0.53 -1.58 4.71
C ALA A 44 -0.41 -2.70 4.24
N PHE A 45 -1.62 -2.35 3.80
CA PHE A 45 -2.58 -3.32 3.29
C PHE A 45 -2.12 -3.96 1.97
N LEU A 46 -1.60 -3.17 1.04
CA LEU A 46 -1.12 -3.72 -0.23
C LEU A 46 0.02 -4.72 -0.02
N ASN A 47 0.99 -4.38 0.82
CA ASN A 47 2.12 -5.27 1.11
C ASN A 47 1.69 -6.55 1.80
N HIS A 48 0.67 -6.48 2.66
CA HIS A 48 0.13 -7.67 3.32
C HIS A 48 -0.69 -8.54 2.37
N PHE A 49 -1.71 -7.98 1.74
CA PHE A 49 -2.65 -8.72 0.89
C PHE A 49 -2.10 -9.03 -0.52
N GLY A 50 -1.09 -8.29 -0.95
CA GLY A 50 -0.44 -8.50 -2.24
C GLY A 50 0.40 -9.76 -2.31
N ASN A 51 0.71 -10.36 -1.16
CA ASN A 51 1.32 -11.68 -1.04
C ASN A 51 2.59 -11.86 -1.88
N GLY A 52 3.47 -10.84 -1.87
CA GLY A 52 4.72 -10.83 -2.61
C GLY A 52 4.62 -10.52 -4.11
N ARG A 53 3.41 -10.52 -4.67
CA ARG A 53 3.16 -10.17 -6.08
C ARG A 53 3.03 -8.67 -6.31
N LEU A 54 2.74 -7.92 -5.28
CA LEU A 54 2.59 -6.48 -5.26
C LEU A 54 3.52 -5.88 -4.20
N ALA A 55 4.20 -4.82 -4.54
CA ALA A 55 5.05 -4.07 -3.62
C ALA A 55 4.59 -2.62 -3.54
N GLY A 56 4.13 -2.20 -2.37
CA GLY A 56 3.65 -0.86 -2.09
C GLY A 56 4.71 0.00 -1.42
N GLU A 57 4.76 1.25 -1.84
CA GLU A 57 5.46 2.34 -1.16
C GLU A 57 4.49 3.52 -1.01
N SER A 58 4.80 4.46 -0.13
CA SER A 58 3.98 5.66 0.06
C SER A 58 4.82 6.91 0.21
N ALA A 59 4.26 8.05 -0.16
CA ALA A 59 4.91 9.35 -0.06
C ALA A 59 3.88 10.46 0.09
N GLY A 60 4.34 11.64 0.51
CA GLY A 60 3.55 12.84 0.63
C GLY A 60 4.09 13.98 -0.21
N LEU A 61 3.20 14.87 -0.62
CA LEU A 61 3.58 16.13 -1.28
C LEU A 61 4.38 17.02 -0.32
N GLU A 62 3.94 17.06 0.93
CA GLU A 62 4.54 17.78 2.05
C GLU A 62 4.62 16.86 3.27
N PRO A 63 5.71 16.07 3.45
CA PRO A 63 5.80 15.10 4.52
C PRO A 63 5.61 15.72 5.90
N GLY A 64 4.74 15.12 6.69
CA GLY A 64 4.47 15.50 8.07
C GLY A 64 4.94 14.44 9.05
N LYS A 65 4.24 14.36 10.18
CA LYS A 65 4.46 13.32 11.20
C LYS A 65 3.39 12.25 11.08
N LEU A 66 3.77 11.02 11.33
CA LEU A 66 2.84 9.89 11.38
C LEU A 66 1.73 10.14 12.40
N ASN A 67 0.46 9.98 11.98
CA ASN A 67 -0.70 10.27 12.81
C ASN A 67 -0.85 9.19 13.91
N PRO A 68 -0.81 9.56 15.20
CA PRO A 68 -0.89 8.59 16.29
C PRO A 68 -2.20 7.79 16.33
N ARG A 69 -3.34 8.37 15.93
CA ARG A 69 -4.62 7.65 15.86
C ARG A 69 -4.58 6.59 14.77
N VAL A 70 -3.93 6.88 13.65
CA VAL A 70 -3.74 5.90 12.57
C VAL A 70 -2.86 4.76 13.03
N VAL A 71 -1.77 5.03 13.73
CA VAL A 71 -0.92 3.99 14.34
C VAL A 71 -1.75 3.10 15.26
N GLN A 72 -2.59 3.70 16.10
CA GLN A 72 -3.44 2.96 17.04
C GLN A 72 -4.45 2.06 16.33
N VAL A 73 -5.21 2.59 15.38
CA VAL A 73 -6.25 1.79 14.68
C VAL A 73 -5.67 0.70 13.79
N MET A 74 -4.48 0.90 13.26
CA MET A 74 -3.76 -0.15 12.51
C MET A 74 -3.29 -1.26 13.44
N GLN A 75 -2.78 -0.91 14.61
CA GLN A 75 -2.34 -1.87 15.61
C GLN A 75 -3.50 -2.74 16.13
N GLU A 76 -4.71 -2.19 16.26
CA GLU A 76 -5.91 -2.92 16.66
C GLU A 76 -6.20 -4.13 15.77
N ILE A 77 -5.80 -4.08 14.51
CA ILE A 77 -6.01 -5.16 13.53
C ILE A 77 -4.71 -5.89 13.14
N GLY A 78 -3.67 -5.71 13.93
CA GLY A 78 -2.42 -6.46 13.80
C GLY A 78 -1.36 -5.85 12.87
N PHE A 79 -1.52 -4.59 12.45
CA PHE A 79 -0.53 -3.88 11.65
C PHE A 79 0.23 -2.87 12.50
N ASP A 80 1.52 -3.11 12.73
CA ASP A 80 2.39 -2.16 13.41
C ASP A 80 3.10 -1.26 12.40
N ILE A 81 2.64 -0.01 12.30
CA ILE A 81 3.27 1.02 11.47
C ILE A 81 4.01 2.07 12.30
N SER A 82 4.15 1.86 13.60
CA SER A 82 4.74 2.84 14.53
C SER A 82 6.18 3.22 14.19
N GLY A 83 6.92 2.34 13.56
CA GLY A 83 8.31 2.57 13.11
C GLY A 83 8.43 3.20 11.73
N ASN A 84 7.33 3.44 11.05
CA ASN A 84 7.36 4.01 9.70
C ASN A 84 7.74 5.49 9.74
N GLN A 85 8.46 5.91 8.70
CA GLN A 85 8.80 7.32 8.48
C GLN A 85 7.98 7.89 7.34
N THR A 86 7.73 9.19 7.37
CA THR A 86 7.13 9.91 6.25
C THR A 86 8.20 10.22 5.19
N ARG A 87 7.81 10.13 3.93
CA ARG A 87 8.71 10.38 2.79
C ARG A 87 8.10 11.38 1.83
N SER A 88 8.95 12.14 1.15
CA SER A 88 8.50 13.10 0.15
C SER A 88 8.42 12.47 -1.25
N VAL A 89 7.44 12.91 -2.02
CA VAL A 89 7.33 12.57 -3.44
C VAL A 89 8.58 13.01 -4.21
N SER A 90 9.13 14.18 -3.87
CA SER A 90 10.35 14.71 -4.49
C SER A 90 11.53 13.77 -4.30
N ASP A 91 11.74 13.25 -3.10
CA ASP A 91 12.85 12.34 -2.81
C ASP A 91 12.74 11.04 -3.61
N ILE A 92 11.52 10.54 -3.78
CA ILE A 92 11.28 9.34 -4.58
C ILE A 92 11.56 9.60 -6.06
N LEU A 93 11.11 10.73 -6.59
CA LEU A 93 11.40 11.16 -7.96
C LEU A 93 12.89 11.31 -8.22
N ASP A 94 13.60 12.01 -7.32
CA ASP A 94 15.04 12.27 -7.42
C ASP A 94 15.85 10.97 -7.33
N GLY A 95 15.35 9.98 -6.60
CA GLY A 95 15.94 8.66 -6.51
C GLY A 95 15.78 7.78 -7.76
N GLY A 96 15.03 8.23 -8.77
CA GLY A 96 14.86 7.53 -10.03
C GLY A 96 14.01 6.26 -9.94
N LYS A 97 13.27 6.05 -8.85
CA LYS A 97 12.38 4.89 -8.70
C LYS A 97 11.23 4.95 -9.70
N GLN A 98 10.91 3.80 -10.28
CA GLN A 98 9.80 3.63 -11.21
C GLN A 98 8.70 2.78 -10.58
N PHE A 99 7.45 3.12 -10.89
CA PHE A 99 6.26 2.43 -10.41
C PHE A 99 5.35 2.07 -11.58
N ASP A 100 4.70 0.92 -11.48
CA ASP A 100 3.69 0.50 -12.45
C ASP A 100 2.37 1.27 -12.25
N TYR A 101 2.10 1.63 -11.01
CA TYR A 101 0.93 2.43 -10.62
C TYR A 101 1.31 3.52 -9.65
N VAL A 102 0.75 4.71 -9.84
CA VAL A 102 0.76 5.80 -8.85
C VAL A 102 -0.68 6.08 -8.47
N VAL A 103 -1.01 5.86 -7.21
CA VAL A 103 -2.37 5.98 -6.68
C VAL A 103 -2.43 7.15 -5.71
N THR A 104 -3.16 8.21 -6.05
CA THR A 104 -3.42 9.29 -5.12
C THR A 104 -4.61 8.92 -4.23
N VAL A 105 -4.46 9.09 -2.92
CA VAL A 105 -5.45 8.73 -1.90
C VAL A 105 -5.95 9.93 -1.10
N CYS A 106 -5.62 11.13 -1.55
CA CYS A 106 -6.06 12.41 -1.02
C CYS A 106 -7.32 12.94 -1.73
N ASP A 107 -7.70 14.18 -1.46
CA ASP A 107 -8.76 14.86 -2.21
C ASP A 107 -8.31 15.17 -3.66
N GLU A 108 -9.27 15.49 -4.53
CA GLU A 108 -8.99 15.72 -5.95
C GLU A 108 -8.05 16.91 -6.18
N ALA A 109 -8.24 18.01 -5.46
CA ALA A 109 -7.40 19.21 -5.62
C ALA A 109 -5.93 18.93 -5.25
N SER A 110 -5.69 18.14 -4.20
CA SER A 110 -4.36 17.70 -3.81
C SER A 110 -3.79 16.66 -4.79
N ALA A 111 -4.63 15.80 -5.33
CA ALA A 111 -4.23 14.81 -6.35
C ALA A 111 -3.70 15.46 -7.63
N GLU A 112 -4.28 16.59 -8.06
CA GLU A 112 -3.83 17.35 -9.21
C GLU A 112 -2.40 17.90 -9.06
N LYS A 113 -1.96 18.14 -7.82
CA LYS A 113 -0.61 18.62 -7.50
C LYS A 113 0.45 17.52 -7.52
N CYS A 114 0.05 16.26 -7.59
CA CYS A 114 0.99 15.15 -7.67
C CYS A 114 1.72 15.19 -9.01
N PRO A 115 3.06 15.22 -9.02
CA PRO A 115 3.82 15.26 -10.27
C PRO A 115 3.65 13.98 -11.09
N VAL A 116 3.94 14.06 -12.36
CA VAL A 116 4.00 12.90 -13.25
C VAL A 116 5.30 12.16 -12.99
N PHE A 117 5.22 10.87 -12.69
CA PHE A 117 6.39 10.01 -12.53
C PHE A 117 6.83 9.47 -13.89
N PRO A 118 8.09 9.71 -14.31
CA PRO A 118 8.62 9.15 -15.55
C PRO A 118 8.56 7.62 -15.52
N GLY A 119 8.02 7.03 -16.58
CA GLY A 119 7.89 5.57 -16.70
C GLY A 119 6.77 4.95 -15.87
N ALA A 120 5.94 5.74 -15.19
CA ALA A 120 4.75 5.22 -14.51
C ALA A 120 3.75 4.68 -15.55
N GLY A 121 3.29 3.45 -15.35
CA GLY A 121 2.35 2.82 -16.26
C GLY A 121 0.97 3.44 -16.20
N LYS A 122 0.41 3.58 -15.00
CA LYS A 122 -0.95 4.11 -14.78
C LYS A 122 -1.04 4.97 -13.53
N ARG A 123 -1.84 6.03 -13.64
CA ARG A 123 -2.22 6.89 -12.52
C ARG A 123 -3.68 6.64 -12.14
N LEU A 124 -3.91 6.35 -10.86
CA LEU A 124 -5.24 6.11 -10.30
C LEU A 124 -5.51 7.12 -9.18
N HIS A 125 -6.78 7.36 -8.90
CA HIS A 125 -7.21 8.20 -7.79
C HIS A 125 -8.28 7.48 -6.95
N TRP A 126 -7.99 7.31 -5.65
CA TRP A 126 -8.91 6.76 -4.67
C TRP A 126 -9.05 7.77 -3.53
N GLY A 127 -10.07 8.60 -3.58
CA GLY A 127 -10.31 9.63 -2.58
C GLY A 127 -10.80 9.05 -1.24
N PHE A 128 -10.17 9.43 -0.14
CA PHE A 128 -10.58 9.09 1.22
C PHE A 128 -10.56 10.35 2.10
N THR A 129 -11.44 10.38 3.10
CA THR A 129 -11.42 11.43 4.14
C THR A 129 -10.09 11.43 4.88
N ASP A 130 -9.54 12.63 5.12
CA ASP A 130 -8.30 12.78 5.87
C ASP A 130 -8.55 12.57 7.37
N PRO A 131 -7.94 11.55 8.02
CA PRO A 131 -8.09 11.35 9.45
C PRO A 131 -7.56 12.50 10.31
N SER A 132 -6.64 13.30 9.77
CA SER A 132 -6.06 14.44 10.49
C SER A 132 -6.96 15.67 10.51
N SER A 133 -7.99 15.74 9.67
CA SER A 133 -8.95 16.85 9.59
C SER A 133 -10.25 16.62 10.37
N LEU A 134 -10.37 15.50 11.07
CA LEU A 134 -11.58 15.14 11.81
C LEU A 134 -11.81 16.07 12.99
N THR A 135 -13.10 16.36 13.26
CA THR A 135 -13.55 17.16 14.39
C THR A 135 -14.38 16.30 15.34
N GLY A 136 -14.59 16.79 16.56
CA GLY A 136 -15.33 16.10 17.61
C GLY A 136 -14.44 15.63 18.76
N THR A 137 -14.96 14.73 19.60
CA THR A 137 -14.21 14.14 20.71
C THR A 137 -13.12 13.18 20.19
N GLU A 138 -12.15 12.87 21.06
CA GLU A 138 -11.10 11.90 20.71
C GLU A 138 -11.69 10.52 20.35
N GLU A 139 -12.72 10.09 21.08
CA GLU A 139 -13.41 8.83 20.80
C GLU A 139 -14.12 8.84 19.43
N GLN A 140 -14.80 9.94 19.10
CA GLN A 140 -15.45 10.12 17.81
C GLN A 140 -14.44 10.12 16.66
N LYS A 141 -13.33 10.82 16.83
CA LYS A 141 -12.23 10.85 15.84
C LYS A 141 -11.61 9.47 15.66
N LEU A 142 -11.41 8.73 16.75
CA LEU A 142 -10.86 7.39 16.72
C LEU A 142 -11.80 6.43 15.99
N GLN A 143 -13.09 6.47 16.28
CA GLN A 143 -14.10 5.67 15.61
C GLN A 143 -14.16 5.98 14.10
N ARG A 144 -14.13 7.25 13.75
CA ARG A 144 -14.11 7.67 12.34
C ARG A 144 -12.84 7.24 11.63
N THR A 145 -11.71 7.26 12.33
CA THR A 145 -10.44 6.77 11.79
C THR A 145 -10.48 5.26 11.51
N ARG A 146 -11.16 4.47 12.35
CA ARG A 146 -11.40 3.04 12.10
C ARG A 146 -12.22 2.82 10.82
N GLU A 147 -13.26 3.61 10.60
CA GLU A 147 -14.08 3.54 9.38
C GLU A 147 -13.26 3.86 8.13
N ILE A 148 -12.44 4.90 8.18
CA ILE A 148 -11.54 5.27 7.07
C ILE A 148 -10.54 4.14 6.80
N ARG A 149 -9.92 3.57 7.83
CA ARG A 149 -9.05 2.41 7.73
C ARG A 149 -9.74 1.25 7.00
N ASP A 150 -10.96 0.92 7.40
CA ASP A 150 -11.72 -0.19 6.83
C ASP A 150 -12.10 0.08 5.37
N GLN A 151 -12.40 1.32 5.02
CA GLN A 151 -12.65 1.74 3.63
C GLN A 151 -11.40 1.57 2.75
N ILE A 152 -10.24 1.95 3.26
CA ILE A 152 -8.96 1.80 2.54
C ILE A 152 -8.63 0.33 2.36
N GLU A 153 -8.78 -0.48 3.41
CA GLU A 153 -8.57 -1.92 3.33
C GLU A 153 -9.46 -2.56 2.27
N ALA A 154 -10.75 -2.27 2.30
CA ALA A 154 -11.71 -2.80 1.33
C ALA A 154 -11.37 -2.40 -0.10
N ARG A 155 -10.92 -1.16 -0.32
CA ARG A 155 -10.54 -0.68 -1.65
C ARG A 155 -9.29 -1.38 -2.18
N VAL A 156 -8.29 -1.54 -1.32
CA VAL A 156 -7.04 -2.26 -1.68
C VAL A 156 -7.36 -3.72 -2.01
N ARG A 157 -8.11 -4.41 -1.17
CA ARG A 157 -8.50 -5.81 -1.42
C ARG A 157 -9.27 -5.97 -2.71
N ARG A 158 -10.22 -5.10 -2.98
CA ARG A 158 -11.00 -5.13 -4.23
C ARG A 158 -10.12 -4.94 -5.45
N TRP A 159 -9.19 -3.98 -5.40
CA TRP A 159 -8.27 -3.75 -6.50
C TRP A 159 -7.37 -4.95 -6.78
N ILE A 160 -6.89 -5.62 -5.73
CA ILE A 160 -6.10 -6.86 -5.86
C ILE A 160 -6.95 -7.96 -6.52
N ALA A 161 -8.20 -8.15 -6.06
CA ALA A 161 -9.10 -9.17 -6.61
C ALA A 161 -9.43 -8.93 -8.09
N GLU A 162 -9.63 -7.68 -8.51
CA GLU A 162 -9.88 -7.30 -9.89
C GLU A 162 -8.71 -7.66 -10.82
N ARG A 163 -7.49 -7.75 -10.27
CA ARG A 163 -6.28 -8.11 -11.03
C ARG A 163 -6.07 -9.62 -11.12
N ASP A 164 -6.58 -10.36 -10.17
CA ASP A 164 -6.45 -11.82 -10.10
C ASP A 164 -7.50 -12.56 -10.94
N GLY A 165 -8.48 -11.80 -11.46
CA GLY A 165 -9.56 -12.33 -12.29
C GLY A 165 -9.17 -12.42 -13.81
#